data_0c4034a43b429b471f5ec8b9727b766b
#
_entry.id   0c4034a43b429b471f5ec8b9727b766b
#
_cell.length_a   1.000
_cell.length_b   1.000
_cell.length_c   1.000
_cell.angle_alpha   90.00
_cell.angle_beta   90.00
_cell.angle_gamma   90.00
#
_symmetry.space_group_name_H-M   'P 1'
#
loop_
_entity.id
_entity.type
_entity.pdbx_description
1 polymer ?
#
loop_
_entity_poly.entity_id
_entity_poly.type
_entity_poly.pdbx_seq_one_letter_code
_entity_poly.pdbx_strand_id
1 'polypeptide(L)'
;GGHTEPLYVAEVIEQTRATMVHFVPSMLSVFVDVVGVDRISRMDSVRIISMTGEAVPPAVAADVREALPDILFYNLYGPTEAAIEITAENIDQVSASDGSVPIGVPIWNSSSLVLDARLQRVPAGVPGELYLGGVQLARGYAARGDLTADRFLADPYGESGSRMYRTGDLVRRRTDGVLEYLGRTDFQVKLRGQRVELGEIESAIASAPGVVHAAATVIDSPTGDQHLIGYVSPASVDIEVVRAAVAASLPVYMVPTVWVGIDDVVLNSAGKLDRKALPEPDFGSVEAEYVA
;
A
#
# COMPACT_ATOMS: atom_id res chain seq x y z
N GLY A 1 9.30 -8.26 -18.17
CA GLY A 1 8.88 -9.18 -17.24
C GLY A 1 9.85 -9.74 -16.22
N GLY A 2 11.19 -9.75 -16.38
CA GLY A 2 12.09 -10.47 -15.47
C GLY A 2 12.09 -10.02 -14.00
N HIS A 3 11.68 -8.78 -13.70
CA HIS A 3 11.61 -8.26 -12.32
C HIS A 3 10.55 -8.97 -11.44
N THR A 4 9.60 -9.67 -12.03
CA THR A 4 8.57 -10.44 -11.31
C THR A 4 8.96 -11.89 -11.07
N GLU A 5 10.14 -12.32 -11.58
CA GLU A 5 10.64 -13.70 -11.49
C GLU A 5 11.74 -13.78 -10.42
N PRO A 6 11.49 -14.33 -9.22
CA PRO A 6 12.46 -14.32 -8.12
C PRO A 6 13.81 -14.95 -8.45
N LEU A 7 13.81 -16.08 -9.17
CA LEU A 7 15.06 -16.77 -9.54
C LEU A 7 15.90 -15.94 -10.52
N TYR A 8 15.25 -15.25 -11.47
CA TYR A 8 15.92 -14.34 -12.38
C TYR A 8 16.48 -13.12 -11.65
N VAL A 9 15.73 -12.55 -10.71
CA VAL A 9 16.21 -11.42 -9.87
C VAL A 9 17.44 -11.87 -9.05
N ALA A 10 17.42 -13.06 -8.46
CA ALA A 10 18.55 -13.61 -7.74
C ALA A 10 19.80 -13.77 -8.65
N GLU A 11 19.62 -14.31 -9.84
CA GLU A 11 20.69 -14.43 -10.82
C GLU A 11 21.28 -13.07 -11.23
N VAL A 12 20.44 -12.09 -11.47
CA VAL A 12 20.89 -10.72 -11.79
C VAL A 12 21.68 -10.11 -10.65
N ILE A 13 21.25 -10.26 -9.39
CA ILE A 13 21.97 -9.77 -8.21
C ILE A 13 23.36 -10.38 -8.15
N GLU A 14 23.46 -11.70 -8.32
CA GLU A 14 24.71 -12.45 -8.28
C GLU A 14 25.65 -12.03 -9.43
N GLN A 15 25.15 -12.02 -10.67
CA GLN A 15 25.95 -11.72 -11.87
C GLN A 15 26.45 -10.27 -11.91
N THR A 16 25.60 -9.31 -11.53
CA THR A 16 25.96 -7.88 -11.54
C THR A 16 26.68 -7.47 -10.28
N ARG A 17 26.73 -8.33 -9.25
CA ARG A 17 27.24 -8.02 -7.92
C ARG A 17 26.56 -6.76 -7.37
N ALA A 18 25.22 -6.70 -7.45
CA ALA A 18 24.46 -5.57 -6.96
C ALA A 18 24.76 -5.30 -5.48
N THR A 19 24.98 -4.04 -5.14
CA THR A 19 25.29 -3.63 -3.76
C THR A 19 24.08 -3.08 -3.02
N MET A 20 23.07 -2.61 -3.76
CA MET A 20 21.79 -2.11 -3.25
C MET A 20 20.66 -2.75 -4.02
N VAL A 21 19.66 -3.25 -3.30
CA VAL A 21 18.46 -3.85 -3.87
C VAL A 21 17.24 -3.21 -3.21
N HIS A 22 16.24 -2.92 -4.03
CA HIS A 22 14.99 -2.34 -3.58
C HIS A 22 13.83 -3.27 -3.89
N PHE A 23 12.97 -3.53 -2.90
CA PHE A 23 11.80 -4.40 -3.03
C PHE A 23 10.53 -3.71 -2.57
N VAL A 24 9.40 -4.16 -3.12
CA VAL A 24 8.11 -4.07 -2.44
C VAL A 24 8.03 -5.24 -1.46
N PRO A 25 7.52 -5.07 -0.23
CA PRO A 25 7.49 -6.13 0.79
C PRO A 25 6.88 -7.46 0.33
N SER A 26 5.76 -7.43 -0.40
CA SER A 26 5.14 -8.64 -0.96
C SER A 26 6.07 -9.39 -1.93
N MET A 27 6.82 -8.66 -2.75
CA MET A 27 7.80 -9.25 -3.66
C MET A 27 9.01 -9.83 -2.90
N LEU A 28 9.44 -9.17 -1.83
CA LEU A 28 10.52 -9.69 -0.97
C LEU A 28 10.10 -11.00 -0.30
N SER A 29 8.85 -11.10 0.17
CA SER A 29 8.32 -12.35 0.74
C SER A 29 8.45 -13.51 -0.26
N VAL A 30 7.94 -13.32 -1.47
CA VAL A 30 8.03 -14.33 -2.53
C VAL A 30 9.50 -14.63 -2.91
N PHE A 31 10.35 -13.60 -2.91
CA PHE A 31 11.78 -13.77 -3.20
C PHE A 31 12.46 -14.65 -2.14
N VAL A 32 12.20 -14.42 -0.85
CA VAL A 32 12.75 -15.23 0.25
C VAL A 32 12.26 -16.66 0.16
N ASP A 33 10.95 -16.86 -0.07
CA ASP A 33 10.34 -18.19 -0.15
C ASP A 33 10.88 -19.03 -1.32
N VAL A 34 11.02 -18.41 -2.50
CA VAL A 34 11.41 -19.12 -3.74
C VAL A 34 12.93 -19.30 -3.84
N VAL A 35 13.70 -18.28 -3.48
CA VAL A 35 15.18 -18.32 -3.58
C VAL A 35 15.81 -19.09 -2.42
N GLY A 36 15.21 -18.97 -1.25
CA GLY A 36 15.65 -19.60 -0.02
C GLY A 36 16.82 -18.88 0.66
N VAL A 37 16.83 -18.93 1.98
CA VAL A 37 17.82 -18.27 2.86
C VAL A 37 19.25 -18.68 2.52
N ASP A 38 19.49 -19.96 2.23
CA ASP A 38 20.82 -20.49 1.86
C ASP A 38 21.43 -19.85 0.59
N ARG A 39 20.61 -19.51 -0.41
CA ARG A 39 21.09 -18.84 -1.62
C ARG A 39 21.26 -17.36 -1.37
N ILE A 40 20.34 -16.73 -0.64
CA ILE A 40 20.41 -15.32 -0.27
C ILE A 40 21.68 -15.05 0.54
N SER A 41 22.06 -15.91 1.49
CA SER A 41 23.27 -15.76 2.30
C SER A 41 24.57 -15.71 1.50
N ARG A 42 24.56 -16.17 0.25
CA ARG A 42 25.73 -16.12 -0.67
C ARG A 42 25.80 -14.84 -1.50
N MET A 43 24.82 -13.96 -1.39
CA MET A 43 24.79 -12.67 -2.10
C MET A 43 25.70 -11.63 -1.39
N ASP A 44 26.99 -11.98 -1.28
CA ASP A 44 28.03 -11.27 -0.52
C ASP A 44 28.29 -9.82 -0.99
N SER A 45 27.79 -9.46 -2.17
CA SER A 45 27.91 -8.09 -2.69
C SER A 45 26.85 -7.14 -2.13
N VAL A 46 25.69 -7.65 -1.69
CA VAL A 46 24.58 -6.84 -1.18
C VAL A 46 25.01 -6.15 0.14
N ARG A 47 24.80 -4.85 0.20
CA ARG A 47 25.09 -4.00 1.37
C ARG A 47 23.86 -3.35 1.93
N ILE A 48 22.88 -3.07 1.07
CA ILE A 48 21.66 -2.36 1.44
C ILE A 48 20.48 -3.08 0.80
N ILE A 49 19.47 -3.39 1.61
CA ILE A 49 18.14 -3.73 1.13
C ILE A 49 17.20 -2.66 1.65
N SER A 50 16.38 -2.10 0.77
CA SER A 50 15.34 -1.16 1.13
C SER A 50 13.98 -1.66 0.63
N MET A 51 12.94 -1.36 1.39
CA MET A 51 11.55 -1.70 1.06
C MET A 51 10.68 -0.46 1.13
N THR A 52 9.69 -0.37 0.26
CA THR A 52 8.66 0.67 0.29
C THR A 52 7.35 0.17 -0.32
N GLY A 53 6.29 0.95 -0.18
CA GLY A 53 5.03 0.74 -0.89
C GLY A 53 3.98 -0.03 -0.10
N GLU A 54 4.35 -0.92 0.80
CA GLU A 54 3.45 -1.73 1.64
C GLU A 54 3.96 -1.82 3.08
N ALA A 55 3.14 -2.38 3.97
CA ALA A 55 3.60 -2.73 5.31
C ALA A 55 4.57 -3.92 5.23
N VAL A 56 5.69 -3.82 5.93
CA VAL A 56 6.70 -4.90 5.96
C VAL A 56 6.25 -5.98 6.93
N PRO A 57 6.12 -7.25 6.50
CA PRO A 57 5.89 -8.35 7.42
C PRO A 57 7.13 -8.58 8.31
N PRO A 58 7.00 -8.56 9.65
CA PRO A 58 8.15 -8.74 10.54
C PRO A 58 8.89 -10.07 10.34
N ALA A 59 8.18 -11.14 9.98
CA ALA A 59 8.78 -12.45 9.70
C ALA A 59 9.77 -12.39 8.53
N VAL A 60 9.37 -11.76 7.41
CA VAL A 60 10.23 -11.60 6.23
C VAL A 60 11.46 -10.76 6.56
N ALA A 61 11.29 -9.71 7.37
CA ALA A 61 12.41 -8.90 7.83
C ALA A 61 13.41 -9.72 8.67
N ALA A 62 12.91 -10.61 9.53
CA ALA A 62 13.74 -11.51 10.34
C ALA A 62 14.50 -12.53 9.46
N ASP A 63 13.84 -13.16 8.49
CA ASP A 63 14.46 -14.13 7.58
C ASP A 63 15.60 -13.50 6.75
N VAL A 64 15.37 -12.30 6.22
CA VAL A 64 16.42 -11.57 5.48
C VAL A 64 17.59 -11.20 6.41
N ARG A 65 17.30 -10.81 7.64
CA ARG A 65 18.33 -10.47 8.62
C ARG A 65 19.16 -11.70 9.01
N GLU A 66 18.53 -12.87 9.15
CA GLU A 66 19.24 -14.13 9.39
C GLU A 66 20.16 -14.48 8.21
N ALA A 67 19.68 -14.32 6.98
CA ALA A 67 20.46 -14.62 5.77
C ALA A 67 21.63 -13.65 5.56
N LEU A 68 21.44 -12.37 5.85
CA LEU A 68 22.38 -11.28 5.58
C LEU A 68 22.54 -10.38 6.81
N PRO A 69 23.27 -10.82 7.85
CA PRO A 69 23.32 -10.11 9.15
C PRO A 69 24.02 -8.75 9.08
N ASP A 70 24.90 -8.54 8.13
CA ASP A 70 25.77 -7.35 8.02
C ASP A 70 25.24 -6.27 7.08
N ILE A 71 24.04 -6.43 6.50
CA ILE A 71 23.46 -5.43 5.60
C ILE A 71 22.80 -4.29 6.37
N LEU A 72 22.69 -3.14 5.73
CA LEU A 72 21.76 -2.08 6.12
C LEU A 72 20.37 -2.41 5.56
N PHE A 73 19.38 -2.53 6.44
CA PHE A 73 18.04 -2.93 6.05
C PHE A 73 17.03 -1.85 6.44
N TYR A 74 16.40 -1.23 5.45
CA TYR A 74 15.53 -0.08 5.63
C TYR A 74 14.09 -0.34 5.21
N ASN A 75 13.16 0.09 6.07
CA ASN A 75 11.78 0.34 5.68
C ASN A 75 11.65 1.83 5.34
N LEU A 76 11.25 2.12 4.11
CA LEU A 76 11.05 3.47 3.59
C LEU A 76 9.56 3.69 3.37
N TYR A 77 9.08 4.89 3.67
CA TYR A 77 7.69 5.25 3.48
C TYR A 77 7.58 6.64 2.83
N GLY A 78 6.61 6.75 1.93
CA GLY A 78 6.14 8.01 1.39
C GLY A 78 5.21 7.82 0.21
N PRO A 79 4.36 8.81 -0.06
CA PRO A 79 3.53 8.86 -1.25
C PRO A 79 4.29 9.51 -2.43
N THR A 80 3.79 9.31 -3.63
CA THR A 80 4.28 9.98 -4.86
C THR A 80 4.29 11.51 -4.71
N GLU A 81 3.33 12.07 -3.98
CA GLU A 81 3.17 13.49 -3.70
C GLU A 81 4.30 14.09 -2.83
N ALA A 82 5.11 13.22 -2.21
CA ALA A 82 6.30 13.59 -1.43
C ALA A 82 7.55 12.84 -1.93
N ALA A 83 7.67 12.65 -3.23
CA ALA A 83 8.81 12.03 -3.94
C ALA A 83 9.14 10.61 -3.45
N ILE A 84 8.13 9.79 -3.22
CA ILE A 84 8.17 8.33 -2.97
C ILE A 84 8.65 7.98 -1.55
N GLU A 85 9.75 8.57 -1.06
CA GLU A 85 10.39 8.18 0.20
C GLU A 85 10.67 9.44 1.02
N ILE A 86 9.95 9.62 2.11
CA ILE A 86 10.07 10.80 2.98
C ILE A 86 10.35 10.44 4.43
N THR A 87 10.14 9.19 4.83
CA THR A 87 10.62 8.67 6.12
C THR A 87 11.40 7.39 5.93
N ALA A 88 12.28 7.08 6.86
CA ALA A 88 13.13 5.90 6.86
C ALA A 88 13.25 5.32 8.28
N GLU A 89 13.19 4.00 8.37
CA GLU A 89 13.50 3.22 9.56
C GLU A 89 14.57 2.20 9.25
N ASN A 90 15.63 2.17 10.05
CA ASN A 90 16.55 1.05 10.03
C ASN A 90 15.98 -0.08 10.87
N ILE A 91 15.68 -1.21 10.23
CA ILE A 91 14.98 -2.34 10.86
C ILE A 91 15.93 -3.45 11.32
N ASP A 92 17.15 -3.09 11.70
CA ASP A 92 18.17 -4.05 12.15
C ASP A 92 17.74 -4.90 13.38
N GLN A 93 16.80 -4.41 14.16
CA GLN A 93 16.36 -5.02 15.41
C GLN A 93 14.93 -5.56 15.38
N VAL A 94 14.32 -5.66 14.19
CA VAL A 94 12.96 -6.20 14.05
C VAL A 94 12.98 -7.70 14.32
N SER A 95 12.04 -8.14 15.16
CA SER A 95 11.78 -9.55 15.46
C SER A 95 10.52 -10.04 14.73
N ALA A 96 10.48 -11.31 14.36
CA ALA A 96 9.29 -11.93 13.78
C ALA A 96 8.05 -11.86 14.68
N SER A 97 8.23 -11.66 15.98
CA SER A 97 7.15 -11.49 16.97
C SER A 97 6.63 -10.05 17.09
N ASP A 98 7.25 -9.09 16.42
CA ASP A 98 6.82 -7.69 16.47
C ASP A 98 5.46 -7.51 15.78
N GLY A 99 4.63 -6.63 16.32
CA GLY A 99 3.28 -6.41 15.77
C GLY A 99 3.28 -5.68 14.41
N SER A 100 4.27 -4.82 14.18
CA SER A 100 4.45 -4.09 12.91
C SER A 100 5.85 -3.51 12.81
N VAL A 101 6.34 -3.35 11.60
CA VAL A 101 7.58 -2.62 11.32
C VAL A 101 7.26 -1.13 11.20
N PRO A 102 7.92 -0.25 11.98
CA PRO A 102 7.70 1.19 11.91
C PRO A 102 8.05 1.77 10.53
N ILE A 103 7.46 2.92 10.21
CA ILE A 103 7.80 3.70 9.01
C ILE A 103 8.88 4.76 9.26
N GLY A 104 9.40 4.82 10.47
CA GLY A 104 10.58 5.58 10.84
C GLY A 104 10.39 7.06 11.10
N VAL A 105 11.45 7.79 10.85
CA VAL A 105 11.53 9.25 11.05
C VAL A 105 11.74 9.97 9.72
N PRO A 106 11.39 11.26 9.60
CA PRO A 106 11.62 12.04 8.39
C PRO A 106 13.10 12.05 7.98
N ILE A 107 13.35 11.90 6.68
CA ILE A 107 14.68 12.07 6.11
C ILE A 107 15.05 13.57 6.06
N TRP A 108 16.29 13.87 5.65
CA TRP A 108 16.81 15.24 5.60
C TRP A 108 15.92 16.18 4.76
N ASN A 109 15.77 17.42 5.25
CA ASN A 109 14.96 18.48 4.63
C ASN A 109 13.45 18.14 4.50
N SER A 110 12.97 17.19 5.27
CA SER A 110 11.57 16.82 5.35
C SER A 110 11.05 16.92 6.78
N SER A 111 9.74 16.94 6.92
CA SER A 111 9.07 16.98 8.21
C SER A 111 7.81 16.11 8.19
N SER A 112 7.42 15.65 9.37
CA SER A 112 6.15 14.94 9.58
C SER A 112 5.41 15.53 10.76
N LEU A 113 4.10 15.69 10.60
CA LEU A 113 3.19 16.12 11.64
C LEU A 113 2.13 15.03 11.82
N VAL A 114 1.77 14.73 13.06
CA VAL A 114 0.64 13.86 13.38
C VAL A 114 -0.43 14.73 14.00
N LEU A 115 -1.55 14.90 13.28
CA LEU A 115 -2.56 15.90 13.60
C LEU A 115 -3.94 15.28 13.80
N ASP A 116 -4.77 15.95 14.60
CA ASP A 116 -6.20 15.65 14.73
C ASP A 116 -7.03 16.31 13.60
N ALA A 117 -8.34 16.11 13.62
CA ALA A 117 -9.26 16.68 12.64
C ALA A 117 -9.34 18.23 12.68
N ARG A 118 -8.77 18.87 13.69
CA ARG A 118 -8.68 20.33 13.82
C ARG A 118 -7.29 20.85 13.45
N LEU A 119 -6.46 20.00 12.87
CA LEU A 119 -5.06 20.27 12.53
C LEU A 119 -4.20 20.61 13.77
N GLN A 120 -4.57 20.10 14.96
CA GLN A 120 -3.75 20.24 16.16
C GLN A 120 -2.83 19.03 16.33
N ARG A 121 -1.60 19.26 16.79
CA ARG A 121 -0.65 18.17 17.06
C ARG A 121 -1.18 17.26 18.17
N VAL A 122 -1.19 15.96 17.92
CA VAL A 122 -1.52 14.98 18.96
C VAL A 122 -0.29 14.61 19.79
N PRO A 123 -0.45 14.27 21.07
CA PRO A 123 0.65 13.78 21.91
C PRO A 123 1.26 12.47 21.37
N ALA A 124 2.51 12.17 21.78
CA ALA A 124 3.13 10.88 21.50
C ALA A 124 2.25 9.72 22.04
N GLY A 125 2.15 8.65 21.27
CA GLY A 125 1.30 7.50 21.57
C GLY A 125 -0.16 7.63 21.13
N VAL A 126 -0.62 8.82 20.77
CA VAL A 126 -2.00 9.06 20.32
C VAL A 126 -2.06 8.96 18.78
N PRO A 127 -2.99 8.18 18.22
CA PRO A 127 -3.21 8.14 16.77
C PRO A 127 -3.66 9.48 16.20
N GLY A 128 -3.19 9.81 14.99
CA GLY A 128 -3.61 10.97 14.23
C GLY A 128 -3.30 10.79 12.75
N GLU A 129 -3.82 11.69 11.92
CA GLU A 129 -3.53 11.69 10.49
C GLU A 129 -2.11 12.24 10.24
N LEU A 130 -1.38 11.58 9.35
CA LEU A 130 -0.03 11.98 8.96
C LEU A 130 -0.07 13.11 7.93
N TYR A 131 0.68 14.15 8.19
CA TYR A 131 0.95 15.25 7.26
C TYR A 131 2.46 15.34 7.02
N LEU A 132 2.85 15.55 5.78
CA LEU A 132 4.25 15.58 5.34
C LEU A 132 4.61 16.98 4.84
N GLY A 133 5.80 17.44 5.19
CA GLY A 133 6.33 18.73 4.77
C GLY A 133 7.77 18.63 4.27
N GLY A 134 8.25 19.68 3.63
CA GLY A 134 9.64 19.77 3.18
C GLY A 134 9.80 19.99 1.68
N VAL A 135 11.04 19.97 1.23
CA VAL A 135 11.43 20.29 -0.16
C VAL A 135 10.97 19.25 -1.19
N GLN A 136 10.61 18.06 -0.73
CA GLN A 136 10.18 16.94 -1.57
C GLN A 136 8.72 17.01 -2.01
N LEU A 137 7.92 17.92 -1.43
CA LEU A 137 6.51 18.01 -1.79
C LEU A 137 6.32 18.39 -3.24
N ALA A 138 5.45 17.66 -3.92
CA ALA A 138 4.99 18.02 -5.26
C ALA A 138 4.29 19.39 -5.26
N ARG A 139 4.23 20.03 -6.43
CA ARG A 139 3.50 21.29 -6.60
C ARG A 139 2.00 21.11 -6.49
N GLY A 140 1.50 19.96 -6.84
CA GLY A 140 0.09 19.57 -6.85
C GLY A 140 -0.23 18.60 -7.97
N TYR A 141 -1.50 18.34 -8.18
CA TYR A 141 -2.00 17.48 -9.24
C TYR A 141 -2.25 18.26 -10.53
N ALA A 142 -1.74 17.78 -11.66
CA ALA A 142 -1.88 18.43 -12.94
C ALA A 142 -3.37 18.57 -13.34
N ALA A 143 -3.77 19.80 -13.71
CA ALA A 143 -5.13 20.16 -14.09
C ALA A 143 -6.22 19.83 -13.02
N ARG A 144 -5.83 19.58 -11.76
CA ARG A 144 -6.74 19.26 -10.65
C ARG A 144 -6.49 20.23 -9.48
N GLY A 145 -6.85 21.50 -9.68
CA GLY A 145 -6.73 22.52 -8.65
C GLY A 145 -7.59 22.24 -7.41
N ASP A 146 -8.75 21.65 -7.59
CA ASP A 146 -9.67 21.19 -6.56
C ASP A 146 -8.99 20.16 -5.62
N LEU A 147 -8.46 19.09 -6.19
CA LEU A 147 -7.76 18.04 -5.45
C LEU A 147 -6.45 18.55 -4.83
N THR A 148 -5.75 19.44 -5.55
CA THR A 148 -4.55 20.08 -5.01
C THR A 148 -4.84 20.88 -3.75
N ALA A 149 -5.92 21.68 -3.75
CA ALA A 149 -6.32 22.46 -2.59
C ALA A 149 -6.79 21.63 -1.40
N ASP A 150 -7.37 20.45 -1.66
CA ASP A 150 -7.79 19.50 -0.60
C ASP A 150 -6.60 18.79 0.06
N ARG A 151 -5.54 18.49 -0.69
CA ARG A 151 -4.43 17.66 -0.23
C ARG A 151 -3.15 18.43 0.15
N PHE A 152 -2.89 19.58 -0.50
CA PHE A 152 -1.70 20.41 -0.22
C PHE A 152 -2.13 21.67 0.52
N LEU A 153 -2.12 21.58 1.85
CA LEU A 153 -2.59 22.62 2.75
C LEU A 153 -1.48 23.58 3.16
N ALA A 154 -1.83 24.77 3.65
CA ALA A 154 -0.87 25.61 4.34
C ALA A 154 -0.37 24.91 5.62
N ASP A 155 0.93 24.98 5.88
CA ASP A 155 1.51 24.42 7.11
C ASP A 155 1.45 25.45 8.24
N PRO A 156 0.58 25.25 9.27
CA PRO A 156 0.46 26.19 10.36
C PRO A 156 1.64 26.16 11.35
N TYR A 157 2.55 25.21 11.18
CA TYR A 157 3.70 24.98 12.06
C TYR A 157 5.05 25.29 11.40
N GLY A 158 5.04 25.52 10.10
CA GLY A 158 6.21 25.80 9.31
C GLY A 158 6.45 27.30 9.07
N GLU A 159 7.38 27.62 8.19
CA GLU A 159 7.65 28.99 7.78
C GLU A 159 6.50 29.56 6.94
N SER A 160 6.39 30.89 6.89
CA SER A 160 5.37 31.56 6.08
C SER A 160 5.44 31.11 4.60
N GLY A 161 4.32 30.65 4.08
CA GLY A 161 4.20 30.12 2.72
C GLY A 161 4.57 28.65 2.56
N SER A 162 4.99 27.97 3.64
CA SER A 162 5.20 26.52 3.59
C SER A 162 3.88 25.75 3.46
N ARG A 163 3.98 24.55 2.90
CA ARG A 163 2.84 23.66 2.69
C ARG A 163 3.11 22.30 3.32
N MET A 164 2.01 21.62 3.67
CA MET A 164 2.03 20.23 4.08
C MET A 164 1.10 19.43 3.19
N TYR A 165 1.45 18.18 2.93
CA TYR A 165 0.64 17.21 2.21
C TYR A 165 -0.16 16.36 3.18
N ARG A 166 -1.46 16.30 3.00
CA ARG A 166 -2.40 15.45 3.73
C ARG A 166 -2.41 14.05 3.15
N THR A 167 -1.85 13.06 3.87
CA THR A 167 -1.64 11.71 3.33
C THR A 167 -2.89 10.85 3.32
N GLY A 168 -3.81 11.04 4.28
CA GLY A 168 -4.89 10.09 4.56
C GLY A 168 -4.42 8.87 5.35
N ASP A 169 -3.16 8.81 5.76
CA ASP A 169 -2.62 7.72 6.55
C ASP A 169 -2.79 8.01 8.05
N LEU A 170 -3.28 7.03 8.80
CA LEU A 170 -3.37 7.05 10.25
C LEU A 170 -2.06 6.49 10.82
N VAL A 171 -1.43 7.27 11.65
CA VAL A 171 -0.16 6.91 12.28
C VAL A 171 -0.17 7.22 13.77
N ARG A 172 0.81 6.67 14.46
CA ARG A 172 1.13 7.05 15.84
C ARG A 172 2.62 7.38 15.93
N ARG A 173 2.97 8.49 16.60
CA ARG A 173 4.35 8.84 16.91
C ARG A 173 4.72 8.25 18.24
N ARG A 174 5.78 7.45 18.30
CA ARG A 174 6.35 6.90 19.54
C ARG A 174 7.05 8.01 20.34
N THR A 175 7.40 7.72 21.59
CA THR A 175 8.13 8.66 22.46
C THR A 175 9.56 8.92 22.01
N ASP A 176 10.15 8.01 21.23
CA ASP A 176 11.45 8.15 20.59
C ASP A 176 11.39 8.92 19.24
N GLY A 177 10.19 9.33 18.82
CA GLY A 177 9.96 10.10 17.60
C GLY A 177 9.63 9.27 16.37
N VAL A 178 9.79 7.96 16.42
CA VAL A 178 9.52 7.02 15.34
C VAL A 178 8.02 6.95 15.05
N LEU A 179 7.66 6.88 13.76
CA LEU A 179 6.28 6.75 13.30
C LEU A 179 5.90 5.28 13.09
N GLU A 180 4.76 4.91 13.61
CA GLU A 180 4.11 3.62 13.36
C GLU A 180 2.89 3.82 12.48
N TYR A 181 2.78 3.04 11.42
CA TYR A 181 1.63 3.04 10.53
C TYR A 181 0.50 2.19 11.13
N LEU A 182 -0.71 2.75 11.18
CA LEU A 182 -1.89 2.11 11.76
C LEU A 182 -2.98 1.79 10.73
N GLY A 183 -2.84 2.28 9.51
CA GLY A 183 -3.83 2.11 8.45
C GLY A 183 -4.18 3.41 7.75
N ARG A 184 -5.36 3.48 7.15
CA ARG A 184 -5.82 4.68 6.44
C ARG A 184 -7.10 5.24 7.05
N THR A 185 -7.28 6.54 6.88
CA THR A 185 -8.53 7.26 7.24
C THR A 185 -9.56 7.25 6.10
N ASP A 186 -9.15 6.86 4.89
CA ASP A 186 -9.97 6.72 3.69
C ASP A 186 -10.03 5.25 3.20
N PHE A 187 -10.62 5.03 2.04
CA PHE A 187 -10.81 3.69 1.45
C PHE A 187 -9.73 3.33 0.43
N GLN A 188 -8.66 4.10 0.37
CA GLN A 188 -7.53 3.75 -0.48
C GLN A 188 -6.79 2.54 0.08
N VAL A 189 -6.38 1.64 -0.80
CA VAL A 189 -5.65 0.42 -0.43
C VAL A 189 -4.31 0.35 -1.16
N LYS A 190 -3.40 -0.42 -0.61
CA LYS A 190 -2.17 -0.80 -1.30
C LYS A 190 -2.30 -2.27 -1.68
N LEU A 191 -2.20 -2.58 -2.95
CA LEU A 191 -2.30 -3.92 -3.50
C LEU A 191 -1.08 -4.23 -4.37
N ARG A 192 -0.24 -5.16 -3.95
CA ARG A 192 1.01 -5.54 -4.65
C ARG A 192 1.86 -4.31 -4.99
N GLY A 193 2.04 -3.40 -4.02
CA GLY A 193 2.78 -2.15 -4.19
C GLY A 193 2.07 -1.05 -4.97
N GLN A 194 0.92 -1.35 -5.57
CA GLN A 194 0.13 -0.36 -6.29
C GLN A 194 -0.85 0.36 -5.37
N ARG A 195 -0.95 1.66 -5.54
CA ARG A 195 -1.93 2.50 -4.84
C ARG A 195 -3.25 2.45 -5.58
N VAL A 196 -4.29 1.92 -4.96
CA VAL A 196 -5.59 1.68 -5.57
C VAL A 196 -6.67 2.49 -4.85
N GLU A 197 -7.36 3.32 -5.62
CA GLU A 197 -8.53 4.08 -5.17
C GLU A 197 -9.79 3.23 -5.39
N LEU A 198 -10.32 2.62 -4.34
CA LEU A 198 -11.53 1.78 -4.45
C LEU A 198 -12.71 2.56 -5.04
N GLY A 199 -12.84 3.85 -4.74
CA GLY A 199 -13.90 4.71 -5.29
C GLY A 199 -13.83 4.89 -6.80
N GLU A 200 -12.62 4.87 -7.41
CA GLU A 200 -12.46 4.92 -8.85
C GLU A 200 -12.95 3.62 -9.51
N ILE A 201 -12.62 2.48 -8.91
CA ILE A 201 -13.10 1.17 -9.34
C ILE A 201 -14.63 1.09 -9.22
N GLU A 202 -15.18 1.51 -8.07
CA GLU A 202 -16.64 1.55 -7.84
C GLU A 202 -17.34 2.42 -8.89
N SER A 203 -16.76 3.57 -9.24
CA SER A 203 -17.30 4.44 -10.28
C SER A 203 -17.26 3.80 -11.67
N ALA A 204 -16.19 3.09 -12.00
CA ALA A 204 -16.09 2.35 -13.27
C ALA A 204 -17.09 1.20 -13.33
N ILE A 205 -17.25 0.44 -12.26
CA ILE A 205 -18.26 -0.63 -12.14
C ILE A 205 -19.67 -0.05 -12.29
N ALA A 206 -19.98 1.03 -11.56
CA ALA A 206 -21.30 1.67 -11.60
C ALA A 206 -21.67 2.25 -12.97
N SER A 207 -20.67 2.55 -13.81
CA SER A 207 -20.86 3.05 -15.17
C SER A 207 -21.20 1.93 -16.16
N ALA A 208 -21.05 0.67 -15.78
CA ALA A 208 -21.32 -0.47 -16.66
C ALA A 208 -22.84 -0.70 -16.84
N PRO A 209 -23.27 -1.23 -18.00
CA PRO A 209 -24.68 -1.44 -18.28
C PRO A 209 -25.37 -2.37 -17.27
N GLY A 210 -26.51 -1.95 -16.76
CA GLY A 210 -27.36 -2.76 -15.86
C GLY A 210 -26.94 -2.73 -14.38
N VAL A 211 -25.80 -2.12 -14.05
CA VAL A 211 -25.37 -1.98 -12.65
C VAL A 211 -26.13 -0.84 -11.98
N VAL A 212 -26.73 -1.13 -10.82
CA VAL A 212 -27.44 -0.18 -9.96
C VAL A 212 -26.57 0.26 -8.80
N HIS A 213 -25.85 -0.68 -8.20
CA HIS A 213 -24.88 -0.41 -7.13
C HIS A 213 -23.59 -1.16 -7.39
N ALA A 214 -22.49 -0.54 -6.96
CA ALA A 214 -21.15 -1.07 -7.06
C ALA A 214 -20.41 -0.91 -5.74
N ALA A 215 -19.56 -1.88 -5.42
CA ALA A 215 -18.61 -1.79 -4.33
C ALA A 215 -17.30 -2.46 -4.73
N ALA A 216 -16.20 -2.04 -4.10
CA ALA A 216 -14.91 -2.70 -4.22
C ALA A 216 -14.25 -2.84 -2.85
N THR A 217 -13.50 -3.92 -2.67
CA THR A 217 -12.68 -4.14 -1.47
C THR A 217 -11.48 -5.01 -1.80
N VAL A 218 -10.52 -5.06 -0.88
CA VAL A 218 -9.41 -6.03 -0.93
C VAL A 218 -9.60 -7.01 0.23
N ILE A 219 -9.51 -8.29 -0.08
CA ILE A 219 -9.65 -9.39 0.88
C ILE A 219 -8.47 -10.33 0.72
N ASP A 220 -7.91 -10.77 1.85
CA ASP A 220 -6.89 -11.81 1.87
C ASP A 220 -7.55 -13.18 1.66
N SER A 221 -7.04 -13.95 0.71
CA SER A 221 -7.51 -15.34 0.51
C SER A 221 -7.04 -16.24 1.66
N PRO A 222 -7.58 -17.45 1.79
CA PRO A 222 -7.11 -18.42 2.77
C PRO A 222 -5.62 -18.80 2.63
N THR A 223 -5.04 -18.60 1.44
CA THR A 223 -3.60 -18.79 1.17
C THR A 223 -2.75 -17.56 1.52
N GLY A 224 -3.37 -16.45 1.92
CA GLY A 224 -2.69 -15.21 2.29
C GLY A 224 -2.47 -14.21 1.14
N ASP A 225 -2.95 -14.55 -0.06
CA ASP A 225 -2.85 -13.66 -1.22
C ASP A 225 -3.94 -12.57 -1.18
N GLN A 226 -3.57 -11.34 -1.53
CA GLN A 226 -4.52 -10.23 -1.61
C GLN A 226 -5.25 -10.21 -2.95
N HIS A 227 -6.57 -10.16 -2.88
CA HIS A 227 -7.44 -10.08 -4.04
C HIS A 227 -8.30 -8.81 -4.03
N LEU A 228 -8.38 -8.16 -5.18
CA LEU A 228 -9.32 -7.07 -5.42
C LEU A 228 -10.67 -7.68 -5.84
N ILE A 229 -11.70 -7.40 -5.05
CA ILE A 229 -13.05 -7.94 -5.23
C ILE A 229 -13.97 -6.83 -5.74
N GLY A 230 -14.70 -7.10 -6.81
CA GLY A 230 -15.77 -6.24 -7.32
C GLY A 230 -17.14 -6.81 -6.99
N TYR A 231 -18.01 -5.98 -6.39
CA TYR A 231 -19.39 -6.31 -6.10
C TYR A 231 -20.32 -5.54 -7.03
N VAL A 232 -21.29 -6.23 -7.60
CA VAL A 232 -22.28 -5.65 -8.53
C VAL A 232 -23.71 -5.97 -8.07
N SER A 233 -24.60 -5.02 -8.18
CA SER A 233 -26.04 -5.19 -7.91
C SER A 233 -26.85 -4.68 -9.11
N PRO A 234 -27.92 -5.40 -9.51
CA PRO A 234 -28.40 -6.69 -8.99
C PRO A 234 -27.50 -7.87 -9.39
N ALA A 235 -27.61 -9.00 -8.67
CA ALA A 235 -26.83 -10.21 -8.95
C ALA A 235 -27.06 -10.80 -10.35
N SER A 236 -28.16 -10.41 -11.02
CA SER A 236 -28.49 -10.82 -12.38
C SER A 236 -27.70 -10.11 -13.49
N VAL A 237 -26.87 -9.14 -13.15
CA VAL A 237 -26.01 -8.42 -14.13
C VAL A 237 -24.97 -9.39 -14.69
N ASP A 238 -24.73 -9.31 -15.99
CA ASP A 238 -23.68 -10.09 -16.65
C ASP A 238 -22.30 -9.56 -16.24
N ILE A 239 -21.62 -10.35 -15.40
CA ILE A 239 -20.29 -9.99 -14.85
C ILE A 239 -19.26 -9.82 -15.95
N GLU A 240 -19.32 -10.60 -17.04
CA GLU A 240 -18.34 -10.48 -18.15
C GLU A 240 -18.48 -9.16 -18.88
N VAL A 241 -19.71 -8.65 -19.03
CA VAL A 241 -19.94 -7.33 -19.62
C VAL A 241 -19.38 -6.22 -18.72
N VAL A 242 -19.59 -6.34 -17.40
CA VAL A 242 -19.05 -5.38 -16.41
C VAL A 242 -17.52 -5.43 -16.40
N ARG A 243 -16.92 -6.63 -16.35
CA ARG A 243 -15.47 -6.83 -16.38
C ARG A 243 -14.86 -6.18 -17.62
N ALA A 244 -15.44 -6.41 -18.80
CA ALA A 244 -14.97 -5.81 -20.04
C ALA A 244 -15.04 -4.27 -20.03
N ALA A 245 -16.12 -3.70 -19.49
CA ALA A 245 -16.29 -2.25 -19.37
C ALA A 245 -15.25 -1.64 -18.42
N VAL A 246 -15.01 -2.25 -17.27
CA VAL A 246 -14.00 -1.83 -16.29
C VAL A 246 -12.59 -1.94 -16.88
N ALA A 247 -12.26 -3.06 -17.54
CA ALA A 247 -10.96 -3.28 -18.18
C ALA A 247 -10.68 -2.30 -19.33
N ALA A 248 -11.72 -1.77 -19.98
CA ALA A 248 -11.56 -0.73 -21.01
C ALA A 248 -11.27 0.66 -20.43
N SER A 249 -11.60 0.91 -19.17
CA SER A 249 -11.50 2.24 -18.53
C SER A 249 -10.37 2.35 -17.49
N LEU A 250 -9.94 1.24 -16.90
CA LEU A 250 -8.96 1.22 -15.83
C LEU A 250 -7.70 0.41 -16.19
N PRO A 251 -6.55 0.72 -15.59
CA PRO A 251 -5.35 -0.11 -15.67
C PRO A 251 -5.62 -1.53 -15.16
N VAL A 252 -4.90 -2.51 -15.71
CA VAL A 252 -5.09 -3.95 -15.40
C VAL A 252 -5.04 -4.26 -13.90
N TYR A 253 -4.15 -3.61 -13.14
CA TYR A 253 -4.02 -3.83 -11.69
C TYR A 253 -5.22 -3.30 -10.87
N MET A 254 -6.09 -2.46 -11.47
CA MET A 254 -7.33 -1.94 -10.87
C MET A 254 -8.58 -2.72 -11.30
N VAL A 255 -8.44 -3.72 -12.15
CA VAL A 255 -9.56 -4.58 -12.54
C VAL A 255 -9.73 -5.68 -11.49
N PRO A 256 -10.92 -5.80 -10.84
CA PRO A 256 -11.16 -6.86 -9.87
C PRO A 256 -10.90 -8.25 -10.43
N THR A 257 -10.20 -9.08 -9.65
CA THR A 257 -9.91 -10.48 -10.00
C THR A 257 -11.04 -11.42 -9.60
N VAL A 258 -11.83 -11.02 -8.60
CA VAL A 258 -12.99 -11.78 -8.12
C VAL A 258 -14.22 -10.88 -8.20
N TRP A 259 -15.34 -11.45 -8.65
CA TRP A 259 -16.60 -10.72 -8.81
C TRP A 259 -17.73 -11.41 -8.06
N VAL A 260 -18.54 -10.61 -7.38
CA VAL A 260 -19.66 -11.10 -6.57
C VAL A 260 -20.92 -10.32 -6.94
N GLY A 261 -21.96 -11.05 -7.40
CA GLY A 261 -23.29 -10.49 -7.59
C GLY A 261 -24.03 -10.40 -6.26
N ILE A 262 -24.63 -9.26 -5.94
CA ILE A 262 -25.42 -9.04 -4.74
C ILE A 262 -26.77 -8.44 -5.09
N ASP A 263 -27.84 -8.90 -4.45
CA ASP A 263 -29.19 -8.35 -4.66
C ASP A 263 -29.48 -7.21 -3.69
N ASP A 264 -29.00 -7.33 -2.44
CA ASP A 264 -29.20 -6.34 -1.39
C ASP A 264 -27.91 -5.61 -1.06
N VAL A 265 -27.95 -4.28 -1.10
CA VAL A 265 -26.85 -3.41 -0.64
C VAL A 265 -27.12 -2.98 0.79
N VAL A 266 -26.27 -3.43 1.71
CA VAL A 266 -26.36 -3.05 3.11
C VAL A 266 -25.76 -1.66 3.31
N LEU A 267 -26.58 -0.75 3.83
CA LEU A 267 -26.14 0.61 4.20
C LEU A 267 -25.93 0.69 5.71
N ASN A 268 -24.89 1.41 6.12
CA ASN A 268 -24.67 1.72 7.53
C ASN A 268 -25.65 2.79 8.04
N SER A 269 -25.60 3.10 9.33
CA SER A 269 -26.46 4.11 9.96
C SER A 269 -26.34 5.52 9.37
N ALA A 270 -25.29 5.81 8.61
CA ALA A 270 -25.08 7.08 7.92
C ALA A 270 -25.54 7.06 6.45
N GLY A 271 -26.22 5.98 6.00
CA GLY A 271 -26.69 5.81 4.63
C GLY A 271 -25.57 5.52 3.61
N LYS A 272 -24.38 5.15 4.08
CA LYS A 272 -23.25 4.75 3.23
C LYS A 272 -23.15 3.23 3.18
N LEU A 273 -22.58 2.72 2.09
CA LEU A 273 -22.28 1.30 1.93
C LEU A 273 -21.50 0.75 3.15
N ASP A 274 -22.03 -0.31 3.74
CA ASP A 274 -21.35 -1.05 4.80
C ASP A 274 -20.50 -2.16 4.19
N ARG A 275 -19.22 -1.86 3.94
CA ARG A 275 -18.28 -2.83 3.37
C ARG A 275 -18.04 -4.06 4.26
N LYS A 276 -18.29 -3.94 5.56
CA LYS A 276 -18.13 -5.08 6.49
C LYS A 276 -19.28 -6.08 6.40
N ALA A 277 -20.41 -5.66 5.84
CA ALA A 277 -21.57 -6.50 5.64
C ALA A 277 -21.62 -7.13 4.24
N LEU A 278 -20.64 -6.86 3.38
CA LEU A 278 -20.52 -7.51 2.07
C LEU A 278 -20.26 -9.01 2.26
N PRO A 279 -20.87 -9.88 1.41
CA PRO A 279 -20.65 -11.31 1.49
C PRO A 279 -19.19 -11.66 1.19
N GLU A 280 -18.70 -12.71 1.85
CA GLU A 280 -17.35 -13.25 1.54
C GLU A 280 -17.35 -13.82 0.11
N PRO A 281 -16.29 -13.53 -0.67
CA PRO A 281 -16.16 -14.07 -2.01
C PRO A 281 -15.80 -15.56 -1.97
N ASP A 282 -16.24 -16.31 -2.97
CA ASP A 282 -15.80 -17.68 -3.20
C ASP A 282 -14.49 -17.67 -4.01
N PHE A 283 -13.40 -18.00 -3.36
CA PHE A 283 -12.07 -18.09 -3.99
C PHE A 283 -11.85 -19.39 -4.79
N GLY A 284 -12.73 -20.42 -4.65
CA GLY A 284 -12.58 -21.71 -5.34
C GLY A 284 -12.65 -21.62 -6.88
N SER A 285 -13.22 -20.53 -7.41
CA SER A 285 -13.26 -20.27 -8.85
C SER A 285 -12.01 -19.57 -9.43
N VAL A 286 -11.15 -19.00 -8.56
CA VAL A 286 -9.98 -18.20 -8.97
C VAL A 286 -8.75 -19.08 -9.24
N GLU A 287 -8.63 -20.21 -8.58
CA GLU A 287 -7.47 -21.13 -8.77
C GLU A 287 -7.43 -21.78 -10.16
N ALA A 288 -8.51 -21.72 -10.92
CA ALA A 288 -8.60 -22.36 -12.25
C ALA A 288 -8.04 -21.48 -13.40
N GLU A 289 -7.83 -20.18 -13.21
CA GLU A 289 -7.38 -19.27 -14.30
C GLU A 289 -5.89 -18.91 -14.28
N TYR A 290 -5.12 -19.38 -13.27
CA TYR A 290 -3.68 -19.12 -13.22
C TYR A 290 -2.88 -20.32 -13.75
N VAL A 291 -3.04 -20.62 -15.04
CA VAL A 291 -2.17 -21.54 -15.77
C VAL A 291 -1.51 -20.78 -16.92
N ALA A 292 -0.18 -20.57 -16.72
CA ALA A 292 0.89 -20.16 -17.63
C ALA A 292 0.93 -18.68 -18.06
#